data_9c972da4e00f58967def8754693895d9
#
_entry.id   9c972da4e00f58967def8754693895d9
#
_cell.length_a   1.000
_cell.length_b   1.000
_cell.length_c   1.000
_cell.angle_alpha   90.00
_cell.angle_beta   90.00
_cell.angle_gamma   90.00
#
_symmetry.space_group_name_H-M   'P 1'
#
loop_
_entity.id
_entity.type
_entity.pdbx_description
1 polymer ?
#
loop_
_entity_poly.entity_id
_entity_poly.type
_entity_poly.pdbx_seq_one_letter_code
_entity_poly.pdbx_strand_id
1 'polypeptide(L)'
;MEDFQIYILQVNAGLVVFYLLYRMLFSRDTFLRIRRLFLFSIVMLAFVYPLISLASWLEQGNALPGMVVGYAEMLAVVPPVAPQPAAEQSLFTWQQFLIWIWSGGSLVLTLRMAVQLAGICRLACQGKRQICHHVPVIALPKITAPFSFFGWIFVNPAHYEERELHEIIVHESAHVRQWHSLDMLLGEILCIFFWFNPVVWLLRKEIRQNLEFLADEQVVNSGYNRKNYQYHLLRLSHQSTAVPIVNNFNVSQLKKRIIMMNKKKTSRVGLLKYAFLLPVTGLLILAGNARAVTDLASHTLIQAGEETSLYKGRVVDEQGNPLQGATVIIKGTSLGASTDQNGEFSIQAGKGDILYFSYVGKQTAEVICGDKANLKEVVLPKQPVELEGMVVVGYAKAGQNATSKEREIFTAVEEMPVFKEGNVLAYMARMVKYPVRAQEKGIQGKVIVSFVIDKAGRVTDPQVVRSVDQDLDREALRVVKALPDWIPGKQRGVAVDVFYTLPIEFRLQSDAETPAVSGKADEQV
;
A
#
# COMPACT_ATOMS: atom_id res chain seq x y z
N MET A 1 -7.90 5.82 -4.65
CA MET A 1 -7.74 7.16 -4.04
C MET A 1 -7.75 7.12 -2.52
N GLU A 2 -8.52 6.25 -1.90
CA GLU A 2 -8.59 6.09 -0.44
C GLU A 2 -7.24 5.74 0.18
N ASP A 3 -6.49 4.82 -0.40
CA ASP A 3 -5.18 4.42 0.11
C ASP A 3 -4.17 5.56 0.16
N PHE A 4 -4.19 6.45 -0.84
CA PHE A 4 -3.31 7.62 -0.85
C PHE A 4 -3.68 8.62 0.25
N GLN A 5 -4.97 8.81 0.54
CA GLN A 5 -5.42 9.69 1.61
C GLN A 5 -5.02 9.14 2.98
N ILE A 6 -5.17 7.82 3.18
CA ILE A 6 -4.73 7.13 4.40
C ILE A 6 -3.22 7.28 4.57
N TYR A 7 -2.44 7.08 3.51
CA TYR A 7 -0.99 7.28 3.53
C TYR A 7 -0.61 8.69 3.98
N ILE A 8 -1.21 9.73 3.38
CA ILE A 8 -0.94 11.13 3.76
C ILE A 8 -1.33 11.40 5.21
N LEU A 9 -2.46 10.86 5.68
CA LEU A 9 -2.88 10.99 7.08
C LEU A 9 -1.86 10.35 8.03
N GLN A 10 -1.42 9.14 7.71
CA GLN A 10 -0.39 8.43 8.48
C GLN A 10 0.92 9.22 8.51
N VAL A 11 1.44 9.69 7.37
CA VAL A 11 2.64 10.54 7.32
C VAL A 11 2.50 11.74 8.23
N ASN A 12 1.35 12.45 8.21
CA ASN A 12 1.10 13.59 9.10
C ASN A 12 1.11 13.19 10.58
N ALA A 13 0.46 12.07 10.93
CA ALA A 13 0.47 11.55 12.30
C ALA A 13 1.90 11.20 12.75
N GLY A 14 2.68 10.53 11.90
CA GLY A 14 4.07 10.22 12.15
C GLY A 14 4.93 11.45 12.39
N LEU A 15 4.80 12.49 11.56
CA LEU A 15 5.50 13.76 11.74
C LEU A 15 5.18 14.42 13.09
N VAL A 16 3.90 14.38 13.51
CA VAL A 16 3.49 14.92 14.82
C VAL A 16 4.12 14.14 15.97
N VAL A 17 3.99 12.80 15.95
CA VAL A 17 4.50 11.93 17.02
C VAL A 17 6.01 12.03 17.14
N PHE A 18 6.75 11.94 16.03
CA PHE A 18 8.21 12.04 16.03
C PHE A 18 8.69 13.42 16.42
N TYR A 19 8.00 14.50 16.03
CA TYR A 19 8.34 15.84 16.49
C TYR A 19 8.14 16.01 17.99
N LEU A 20 7.04 15.47 18.54
CA LEU A 20 6.79 15.51 19.98
C LEU A 20 7.88 14.73 20.73
N LEU A 21 8.24 13.55 20.26
CA LEU A 21 9.36 12.77 20.81
C LEU A 21 10.67 13.59 20.80
N TYR A 22 10.99 14.21 19.66
CA TYR A 22 12.14 15.10 19.54
C TYR A 22 12.08 16.24 20.55
N ARG A 23 10.94 16.90 20.64
CA ARG A 23 10.76 18.08 21.50
C ARG A 23 10.92 17.74 22.98
N MET A 24 10.41 16.60 23.41
CA MET A 24 10.48 16.15 24.80
C MET A 24 11.89 15.70 25.20
N LEU A 25 12.55 14.88 24.39
CA LEU A 25 13.75 14.17 24.79
C LEU A 25 15.05 14.82 24.29
N PHE A 26 15.05 15.40 23.07
CA PHE A 26 16.30 15.75 22.36
C PHE A 26 16.51 17.25 22.15
N SER A 27 15.48 18.07 22.22
CA SER A 27 15.56 19.51 21.90
C SER A 27 16.59 20.28 22.74
N ARG A 28 16.96 19.73 23.89
CA ARG A 28 17.92 20.34 24.82
C ARG A 28 19.30 19.70 24.81
N ASP A 29 19.59 18.75 23.93
CA ASP A 29 20.88 18.06 23.90
C ASP A 29 21.98 18.88 23.24
N THR A 30 23.24 18.60 23.65
CA THR A 30 24.44 19.22 23.06
C THR A 30 25.09 18.34 21.98
N PHE A 31 24.51 17.18 21.63
CA PHE A 31 24.96 16.33 20.53
C PHE A 31 24.44 16.86 19.18
N LEU A 32 24.92 18.04 18.76
CA LEU A 32 24.35 18.77 17.62
C LEU A 32 24.38 17.98 16.29
N ARG A 33 25.44 17.23 16.03
CA ARG A 33 25.55 16.36 14.82
C ARG A 33 24.55 15.20 14.85
N ILE A 34 24.42 14.54 16.00
CA ILE A 34 23.45 13.42 16.17
C ILE A 34 22.02 13.99 16.09
N ARG A 35 21.79 15.16 16.66
CA ARG A 35 20.50 15.85 16.59
C ARG A 35 20.12 16.21 15.14
N ARG A 36 21.10 16.61 14.30
CA ARG A 36 20.88 16.82 12.85
C ARG A 36 20.47 15.54 12.17
N LEU A 37 21.22 14.45 12.39
CA LEU A 37 20.91 13.13 11.84
C LEU A 37 19.52 12.65 12.29
N PHE A 38 19.20 12.83 13.58
CA PHE A 38 17.91 12.46 14.15
C PHE A 38 16.73 13.23 13.51
N LEU A 39 16.87 14.55 13.32
CA LEU A 39 15.86 15.38 12.66
C LEU A 39 15.61 14.91 11.21
N PHE A 40 16.65 14.50 10.51
CA PHE A 40 16.52 13.90 9.19
C PHE A 40 15.87 12.51 9.26
N SER A 41 16.28 11.66 10.20
CA SER A 41 15.73 10.30 10.37
C SER A 41 14.23 10.31 10.68
N ILE A 42 13.74 11.21 11.53
CA ILE A 42 12.30 11.28 11.84
C ILE A 42 11.47 11.68 10.62
N VAL A 43 12.01 12.54 9.74
CA VAL A 43 11.35 12.86 8.47
C VAL A 43 11.29 11.63 7.59
N MET A 44 12.43 10.96 7.38
CA MET A 44 12.49 9.73 6.57
C MET A 44 11.57 8.65 7.12
N LEU A 45 11.58 8.39 8.42
CA LEU A 45 10.73 7.41 9.06
C LEU A 45 9.25 7.73 8.92
N ALA A 46 8.85 9.01 9.00
CA ALA A 46 7.46 9.41 8.82
C ALA A 46 6.91 9.05 7.42
N PHE A 47 7.76 9.05 6.39
CA PHE A 47 7.38 8.62 5.04
C PHE A 47 7.48 7.11 4.83
N VAL A 48 8.41 6.44 5.51
CA VAL A 48 8.68 5.02 5.28
C VAL A 48 7.75 4.11 6.08
N TYR A 49 7.42 4.46 7.34
CA TYR A 49 6.66 3.56 8.21
C TYR A 49 5.26 3.19 7.65
N PRO A 50 4.52 4.07 6.93
CA PRO A 50 3.23 3.68 6.38
C PRO A 50 3.33 2.72 5.19
N LEU A 51 4.52 2.62 4.57
CA LEU A 51 4.78 1.69 3.46
C LEU A 51 5.05 0.26 3.93
N ILE A 52 5.26 0.08 5.25
CA ILE A 52 5.55 -1.22 5.83
C ILE A 52 4.21 -1.94 6.06
N SER A 53 3.89 -2.90 5.19
CA SER A 53 2.73 -3.79 5.34
C SER A 53 3.08 -4.94 6.28
N LEU A 54 2.51 -4.91 7.50
CA LEU A 54 2.70 -5.99 8.47
C LEU A 54 1.92 -7.25 8.07
N ALA A 55 0.80 -7.11 7.34
CA ALA A 55 -0.03 -8.21 6.88
C ALA A 55 0.75 -9.20 6.02
N SER A 56 1.43 -8.72 4.97
CA SER A 56 2.20 -9.58 4.07
C SER A 56 3.36 -10.32 4.76
N TRP A 57 3.94 -9.72 5.80
CA TRP A 57 5.00 -10.35 6.57
C TRP A 57 4.46 -11.41 7.54
N LEU A 58 3.28 -11.18 8.12
CA LEU A 58 2.60 -12.13 9.03
C LEU A 58 2.05 -13.34 8.27
N GLU A 59 1.49 -13.15 7.08
CA GLU A 59 0.98 -14.23 6.21
C GLU A 59 2.09 -15.22 5.77
N GLN A 60 3.35 -14.76 5.70
CA GLN A 60 4.49 -15.61 5.36
C GLN A 60 4.97 -16.51 6.53
N GLY A 61 4.22 -16.60 7.62
CA GLY A 61 4.49 -17.52 8.73
C GLY A 61 5.68 -17.16 9.62
N ASN A 62 6.22 -15.95 9.51
CA ASN A 62 7.39 -15.49 10.28
C ASN A 62 7.03 -14.82 11.61
N ALA A 63 5.75 -14.79 11.99
CA ALA A 63 5.28 -14.12 13.21
C ALA A 63 5.28 -15.04 14.43
N LEU A 64 5.58 -14.45 15.58
CA LEU A 64 5.39 -15.08 16.90
C LEU A 64 3.88 -15.01 17.26
N PRO A 65 3.15 -16.14 17.27
CA PRO A 65 1.68 -16.15 17.42
C PRO A 65 1.17 -15.43 18.68
N GLY A 66 1.87 -15.58 19.80
CA GLY A 66 1.44 -15.02 21.08
C GLY A 66 1.48 -13.50 21.19
N MET A 67 2.29 -12.83 20.36
CA MET A 67 2.41 -11.37 20.40
C MET A 67 1.26 -10.68 19.65
N VAL A 68 0.71 -11.35 18.64
CA VAL A 68 -0.40 -10.85 17.81
C VAL A 68 -1.73 -10.93 18.57
N VAL A 69 -1.95 -12.00 19.34
CA VAL A 69 -3.18 -12.22 20.13
C VAL A 69 -3.36 -11.14 21.19
N GLY A 70 -2.29 -10.79 21.94
CA GLY A 70 -2.37 -9.74 22.96
C GLY A 70 -2.68 -8.34 22.41
N TYR A 71 -2.29 -8.07 21.16
CA TYR A 71 -2.61 -6.79 20.49
C TYR A 71 -4.05 -6.72 20.00
N ALA A 72 -4.61 -7.84 19.53
CA ALA A 72 -5.99 -7.90 19.06
C ALA A 72 -7.01 -7.60 20.16
N GLU A 73 -6.79 -8.12 21.35
CA GLU A 73 -7.63 -7.82 22.52
C GLU A 73 -7.63 -6.33 22.88
N MET A 74 -6.47 -5.66 22.69
CA MET A 74 -6.34 -4.23 22.97
C MET A 74 -7.02 -3.35 21.89
N LEU A 75 -7.09 -3.82 20.63
CA LEU A 75 -7.68 -3.10 19.50
C LEU A 75 -9.17 -3.41 19.27
N ALA A 76 -9.66 -4.56 19.76
CA ALA A 76 -11.06 -4.99 19.61
C ALA A 76 -12.10 -4.08 20.29
N VAL A 77 -11.65 -3.08 21.05
CA VAL A 77 -12.52 -2.07 21.70
C VAL A 77 -13.10 -1.06 20.68
N VAL A 78 -12.61 -1.04 19.44
CA VAL A 78 -13.14 -0.14 18.41
C VAL A 78 -14.29 -0.84 17.67
N PRO A 79 -15.56 -0.39 17.82
CA PRO A 79 -16.68 -1.02 17.13
C PRO A 79 -16.50 -0.92 15.62
N PRO A 80 -16.86 -1.97 14.84
CA PRO A 80 -16.78 -1.94 13.39
C PRO A 80 -17.69 -0.83 12.86
N VAL A 81 -17.12 0.06 12.05
CA VAL A 81 -17.89 1.08 11.34
C VAL A 81 -18.77 0.37 10.32
N ALA A 82 -20.08 0.43 10.51
CA ALA A 82 -21.05 -0.14 9.58
C ALA A 82 -20.83 0.41 8.16
N PRO A 83 -20.95 -0.42 7.10
CA PRO A 83 -20.83 0.05 5.73
C PRO A 83 -21.93 1.07 5.45
N GLN A 84 -21.53 2.30 5.13
CA GLN A 84 -22.47 3.35 4.73
C GLN A 84 -23.03 3.03 3.35
N PRO A 85 -24.35 3.28 3.12
CA PRO A 85 -24.96 3.14 1.81
C PRO A 85 -24.25 4.03 0.81
N ALA A 86 -24.06 3.54 -0.43
CA ALA A 86 -23.42 4.26 -1.51
C ALA A 86 -24.13 5.61 -1.74
N ALA A 87 -23.46 6.69 -1.37
CA ALA A 87 -23.96 8.05 -1.60
C ALA A 87 -23.94 8.34 -3.11
N GLU A 88 -25.02 8.94 -3.61
CA GLU A 88 -25.15 9.46 -4.95
C GLU A 88 -23.94 10.34 -5.30
N GLN A 89 -23.32 10.08 -6.46
CA GLN A 89 -22.14 10.80 -6.93
C GLN A 89 -22.56 12.24 -7.27
N SER A 90 -22.38 13.16 -6.35
CA SER A 90 -22.43 14.58 -6.68
C SER A 90 -21.27 14.94 -7.62
N LEU A 91 -21.53 15.72 -8.67
CA LEU A 91 -20.56 16.18 -9.67
C LEU A 91 -19.35 16.92 -9.07
N PHE A 92 -19.42 17.34 -7.81
CA PHE A 92 -18.37 18.00 -7.06
C PHE A 92 -18.25 17.37 -5.68
N THR A 93 -17.25 16.52 -5.51
CA THR A 93 -17.00 15.87 -4.21
C THR A 93 -16.20 16.81 -3.29
N TRP A 94 -16.51 16.79 -1.98
CA TRP A 94 -15.76 17.51 -0.96
C TRP A 94 -14.25 17.21 -1.01
N GLN A 95 -13.89 16.00 -1.43
CA GLN A 95 -12.51 15.57 -1.62
C GLN A 95 -11.79 16.38 -2.73
N GLN A 96 -12.45 16.63 -3.86
CA GLN A 96 -11.90 17.46 -4.94
C GLN A 96 -11.63 18.89 -4.45
N PHE A 97 -12.54 19.47 -3.67
CA PHE A 97 -12.35 20.80 -3.08
C PHE A 97 -11.10 20.88 -2.18
N LEU A 98 -10.89 19.87 -1.32
CA LEU A 98 -9.69 19.80 -0.48
C LEU A 98 -8.39 19.68 -1.29
N ILE A 99 -8.41 18.90 -2.39
CA ILE A 99 -7.27 18.78 -3.31
C ILE A 99 -6.96 20.13 -3.99
N TRP A 100 -7.97 20.89 -4.39
CA TRP A 100 -7.78 22.23 -4.97
C TRP A 100 -7.18 23.22 -3.97
N ILE A 101 -7.65 23.23 -2.73
CA ILE A 101 -7.07 24.06 -1.66
C ILE A 101 -5.61 23.66 -1.41
N TRP A 102 -5.35 22.36 -1.28
CA TRP A 102 -3.99 21.86 -1.03
C TRP A 102 -3.03 22.23 -2.17
N SER A 103 -3.43 22.00 -3.42
CA SER A 103 -2.61 22.32 -4.59
C SER A 103 -2.40 23.83 -4.75
N GLY A 104 -3.41 24.64 -4.50
CA GLY A 104 -3.31 26.10 -4.51
C GLY A 104 -2.31 26.63 -3.48
N GLY A 105 -2.39 26.16 -2.24
CA GLY A 105 -1.43 26.51 -1.18
C GLY A 105 0.00 26.07 -1.51
N SER A 106 0.16 24.84 -2.00
CA SER A 106 1.47 24.31 -2.42
C SER A 106 2.06 25.09 -3.60
N LEU A 107 1.24 25.48 -4.57
CA LEU A 107 1.66 26.30 -5.71
C LEU A 107 2.18 27.68 -5.26
N VAL A 108 1.44 28.36 -4.39
CA VAL A 108 1.85 29.68 -3.84
C VAL A 108 3.20 29.59 -3.13
N LEU A 109 3.40 28.56 -2.29
CA LEU A 109 4.67 28.36 -1.57
C LEU A 109 5.81 27.98 -2.52
N THR A 110 5.54 27.18 -3.56
CA THR A 110 6.52 26.82 -4.60
C THR A 110 6.96 28.06 -5.37
N LEU A 111 6.04 28.91 -5.80
CA LEU A 111 6.35 30.17 -6.49
C LEU A 111 7.16 31.10 -5.58
N ARG A 112 6.78 31.23 -4.30
CA ARG A 112 7.56 31.98 -3.31
C ARG A 112 9.00 31.46 -3.20
N MET A 113 9.19 30.15 -3.10
CA MET A 113 10.52 29.54 -3.03
C MET A 113 11.31 29.79 -4.32
N ALA A 114 10.69 29.64 -5.49
CA ALA A 114 11.33 29.93 -6.79
C ALA A 114 11.80 31.39 -6.89
N VAL A 115 10.97 32.37 -6.48
CA VAL A 115 11.35 33.78 -6.44
C VAL A 115 12.52 34.03 -5.49
N GLN A 116 12.55 33.39 -4.31
CA GLN A 116 13.66 33.51 -3.35
C GLN A 116 14.96 32.93 -3.94
N LEU A 117 14.92 31.75 -4.57
CA LEU A 117 16.08 31.14 -5.23
C LEU A 117 16.58 31.98 -6.40
N ALA A 118 15.68 32.49 -7.24
CA ALA A 118 16.02 33.40 -8.34
C ALA A 118 16.67 34.69 -7.82
N GLY A 119 16.20 35.21 -6.68
CA GLY A 119 16.79 36.36 -5.98
C GLY A 119 18.24 36.08 -5.56
N ILE A 120 18.51 34.91 -4.95
CA ILE A 120 19.87 34.51 -4.56
C ILE A 120 20.78 34.37 -5.78
N CYS A 121 20.31 33.71 -6.85
CA CYS A 121 21.06 33.58 -8.10
C CYS A 121 21.38 34.97 -8.70
N ARG A 122 20.41 35.89 -8.71
CA ARG A 122 20.63 37.26 -9.18
C ARG A 122 21.70 37.98 -8.35
N LEU A 123 21.67 37.85 -7.01
CA LEU A 123 22.71 38.43 -6.14
C LEU A 123 24.08 37.80 -6.43
N ALA A 124 24.16 36.50 -6.70
CA ALA A 124 25.40 35.83 -7.04
C ALA A 124 26.00 36.32 -8.38
N CYS A 125 25.13 36.66 -9.36
CA CYS A 125 25.56 37.24 -10.63
C CYS A 125 25.99 38.71 -10.53
N GLN A 126 25.37 39.48 -9.62
CA GLN A 126 25.66 40.93 -9.45
C GLN A 126 26.85 41.21 -8.54
N GLY A 127 27.21 40.27 -7.65
CA GLY A 127 28.26 40.46 -6.68
C GLY A 127 29.68 40.30 -7.28
N LYS A 128 30.64 41.02 -6.70
CA LYS A 128 32.05 40.91 -7.07
C LYS A 128 32.67 39.74 -6.31
N ARG A 129 33.27 38.78 -7.04
CA ARG A 129 34.00 37.68 -6.40
C ARG A 129 35.35 38.21 -5.86
N GLN A 130 35.60 37.96 -4.59
CA GLN A 130 36.82 38.35 -3.88
C GLN A 130 37.31 37.19 -3.02
N ILE A 131 38.57 37.18 -2.65
CA ILE A 131 39.15 36.22 -1.71
C ILE A 131 39.40 36.95 -0.40
N CYS A 132 38.69 36.52 0.67
CA CYS A 132 38.88 37.03 2.02
C CYS A 132 39.32 35.88 2.90
N HIS A 133 40.48 36.01 3.57
CA HIS A 133 41.07 34.98 4.44
C HIS A 133 41.13 33.58 3.78
N HIS A 134 41.58 33.52 2.53
CA HIS A 134 41.68 32.30 1.70
C HIS A 134 40.33 31.65 1.32
N VAL A 135 39.21 32.32 1.59
CA VAL A 135 37.87 31.83 1.25
C VAL A 135 37.28 32.70 0.14
N PRO A 136 36.74 32.12 -0.94
CA PRO A 136 36.05 32.88 -1.98
C PRO A 136 34.71 33.39 -1.45
N VAL A 137 34.50 34.71 -1.53
CA VAL A 137 33.28 35.40 -1.12
C VAL A 137 32.71 36.24 -2.25
N ILE A 138 31.42 36.50 -2.22
CA ILE A 138 30.72 37.41 -3.13
C ILE A 138 30.47 38.70 -2.36
N ALA A 139 31.23 39.72 -2.70
CA ALA A 139 31.11 41.03 -2.08
C ALA A 139 29.93 41.81 -2.66
N LEU A 140 29.03 42.24 -1.77
CA LEU A 140 27.84 43.01 -2.09
C LEU A 140 27.74 44.26 -1.19
N PRO A 141 27.96 45.48 -1.73
CA PRO A 141 28.06 46.71 -0.91
C PRO A 141 26.74 47.08 -0.21
N LYS A 142 25.60 46.59 -0.68
CA LYS A 142 24.27 46.89 -0.11
C LYS A 142 23.82 45.89 0.95
N ILE A 143 24.53 44.79 1.17
CA ILE A 143 24.16 43.76 2.17
C ILE A 143 24.73 44.11 3.52
N THR A 144 23.87 44.23 4.52
CA THR A 144 24.22 44.49 5.90
C THR A 144 24.40 43.23 6.76
N ALA A 145 23.72 42.13 6.40
CA ALA A 145 23.82 40.84 7.09
C ALA A 145 24.49 39.80 6.22
N PRO A 146 25.57 39.15 6.64
CA PRO A 146 26.20 38.08 5.89
C PRO A 146 25.29 36.84 5.84
N PHE A 147 25.39 36.05 4.77
CA PHE A 147 24.72 34.75 4.65
C PHE A 147 25.45 33.88 3.62
N SER A 148 25.21 32.58 3.70
CA SER A 148 25.73 31.60 2.75
C SER A 148 24.62 30.76 2.13
N PHE A 149 24.84 30.32 0.90
CA PHE A 149 23.93 29.42 0.18
C PHE A 149 24.73 28.50 -0.75
N PHE A 150 24.64 27.18 -0.54
CA PHE A 150 25.49 26.17 -1.15
C PHE A 150 26.98 26.54 -1.05
N GLY A 151 27.66 26.80 -2.17
CA GLY A 151 29.07 27.18 -2.23
C GLY A 151 29.34 28.69 -2.19
N TRP A 152 28.32 29.53 -2.04
CA TRP A 152 28.44 31.00 -2.08
C TRP A 152 28.34 31.60 -0.69
N ILE A 153 29.27 32.47 -0.35
CA ILE A 153 29.27 33.29 0.87
C ILE A 153 29.10 34.74 0.45
N PHE A 154 28.03 35.36 0.91
CA PHE A 154 27.69 36.76 0.60
C PHE A 154 28.03 37.62 1.82
N VAL A 155 28.90 38.61 1.63
CA VAL A 155 29.31 39.50 2.70
C VAL A 155 29.69 40.88 2.13
N ASN A 156 29.59 41.92 2.96
CA ASN A 156 30.16 43.23 2.66
C ASN A 156 31.46 43.40 3.48
N PRO A 157 32.67 43.15 2.94
CA PRO A 157 33.90 43.19 3.72
C PRO A 157 34.21 44.59 4.31
N ALA A 158 33.76 45.65 3.62
CA ALA A 158 34.02 47.01 4.07
C ALA A 158 33.20 47.43 5.31
N HIS A 159 32.23 46.61 5.73
CA HIS A 159 31.33 46.91 6.84
C HIS A 159 31.81 46.39 8.19
N TYR A 160 32.81 45.49 8.19
CA TYR A 160 33.28 44.80 9.38
C TYR A 160 34.77 45.05 9.64
N GLU A 161 35.16 45.03 10.91
CA GLU A 161 36.58 44.97 11.28
C GLU A 161 37.21 43.65 10.87
N GLU A 162 38.46 43.62 10.59
CA GLU A 162 39.18 42.44 10.06
C GLU A 162 38.95 41.16 10.92
N ARG A 163 39.00 41.32 12.22
CA ARG A 163 38.73 40.23 13.19
C ARG A 163 37.31 39.72 13.13
N GLU A 164 36.34 40.62 13.05
CA GLU A 164 34.92 40.28 12.96
C GLU A 164 34.59 39.64 11.62
N LEU A 165 35.19 40.16 10.54
CA LEU A 165 35.04 39.58 9.21
C LEU A 165 35.55 38.12 9.20
N HIS A 166 36.67 37.82 9.88
CA HIS A 166 37.19 36.48 9.95
C HIS A 166 36.26 35.54 10.75
N GLU A 167 35.70 35.95 11.87
CA GLU A 167 34.70 35.19 12.64
C GLU A 167 33.46 34.88 11.78
N ILE A 168 32.97 35.88 11.02
CA ILE A 168 31.84 35.71 10.07
C ILE A 168 32.19 34.71 8.98
N ILE A 169 33.35 34.83 8.35
CA ILE A 169 33.77 33.91 7.27
C ILE A 169 33.89 32.46 7.79
N VAL A 170 34.41 32.26 9.01
CA VAL A 170 34.48 30.92 9.62
C VAL A 170 33.06 30.36 9.87
N HIS A 171 32.14 31.20 10.36
CA HIS A 171 30.73 30.81 10.56
C HIS A 171 30.06 30.42 9.25
N GLU A 172 30.12 31.29 8.22
CA GLU A 172 29.51 31.05 6.91
C GLU A 172 30.16 29.87 6.16
N SER A 173 31.49 29.69 6.32
CA SER A 173 32.20 28.53 5.79
C SER A 173 31.73 27.21 6.42
N ALA A 174 31.31 27.23 7.69
CA ALA A 174 30.73 26.05 8.32
C ALA A 174 29.42 25.63 7.64
N HIS A 175 28.56 26.60 7.29
CA HIS A 175 27.33 26.34 6.53
C HIS A 175 27.62 25.74 5.16
N VAL A 176 28.60 26.28 4.44
CA VAL A 176 29.00 25.78 3.12
C VAL A 176 29.58 24.36 3.21
N ARG A 177 30.57 24.12 4.10
CA ARG A 177 31.27 22.83 4.23
C ARG A 177 30.36 21.71 4.70
N GLN A 178 29.37 22.00 5.52
CA GLN A 178 28.43 21.04 6.07
C GLN A 178 27.14 20.91 5.25
N TRP A 179 27.04 21.56 4.08
CA TRP A 179 25.91 21.50 3.17
C TRP A 179 24.56 21.88 3.83
N HIS A 180 24.59 22.85 4.75
CA HIS A 180 23.41 23.27 5.50
C HIS A 180 22.26 23.76 4.60
N SER A 181 22.58 24.21 3.37
CA SER A 181 21.58 24.62 2.39
C SER A 181 20.63 23.49 1.97
N LEU A 182 21.11 22.23 1.96
CA LEU A 182 20.25 21.07 1.67
C LEU A 182 19.21 20.83 2.77
N ASP A 183 19.63 20.92 4.05
CA ASP A 183 18.69 20.76 5.18
C ASP A 183 17.63 21.87 5.16
N MET A 184 18.05 23.09 4.80
CA MET A 184 17.14 24.24 4.65
C MET A 184 16.11 23.99 3.54
N LEU A 185 16.57 23.53 2.35
CA LEU A 185 15.68 23.22 1.24
C LEU A 185 14.73 22.05 1.57
N LEU A 186 15.21 21.02 2.26
CA LEU A 186 14.36 19.92 2.71
C LEU A 186 13.23 20.45 3.61
N GLY A 187 13.56 21.33 4.56
CA GLY A 187 12.57 21.98 5.42
C GLY A 187 11.55 22.83 4.65
N GLU A 188 11.97 23.54 3.59
CA GLU A 188 11.08 24.30 2.71
C GLU A 188 10.17 23.38 1.89
N ILE A 189 10.73 22.30 1.30
CA ILE A 189 9.97 21.31 0.53
C ILE A 189 8.90 20.66 1.40
N LEU A 190 9.25 20.26 2.63
CA LEU A 190 8.26 19.75 3.59
C LEU A 190 7.14 20.75 3.87
N CYS A 191 7.47 22.03 4.06
CA CYS A 191 6.47 23.07 4.26
C CYS A 191 5.59 23.29 3.03
N ILE A 192 6.08 23.07 1.81
CA ILE A 192 5.29 23.18 0.58
C ILE A 192 4.26 22.06 0.49
N PHE A 193 4.63 20.83 0.77
CA PHE A 193 3.70 19.69 0.65
C PHE A 193 2.76 19.57 1.86
N PHE A 194 3.23 19.91 3.05
CA PHE A 194 2.48 19.77 4.32
C PHE A 194 2.21 21.12 4.99
N TRP A 195 1.96 22.17 4.20
CA TRP A 195 1.80 23.54 4.67
C TRP A 195 0.68 23.72 5.71
N PHE A 196 -0.35 22.87 5.66
CA PHE A 196 -1.47 22.84 6.59
C PHE A 196 -1.11 22.22 7.94
N ASN A 197 0.03 21.50 8.05
CA ASN A 197 0.49 20.90 9.30
C ASN A 197 1.43 21.87 10.05
N PRO A 198 1.02 22.43 11.21
CA PRO A 198 1.84 23.38 11.96
C PRO A 198 3.15 22.78 12.47
N VAL A 199 3.18 21.44 12.67
CA VAL A 199 4.37 20.73 13.17
C VAL A 199 5.53 20.80 12.17
N VAL A 200 5.25 20.80 10.87
CA VAL A 200 6.28 20.91 9.84
C VAL A 200 7.00 22.27 9.89
N TRP A 201 6.27 23.34 10.16
CA TRP A 201 6.85 24.67 10.36
C TRP A 201 7.72 24.74 11.62
N LEU A 202 7.30 24.06 12.69
CA LEU A 202 8.10 23.94 13.91
C LEU A 202 9.36 23.09 13.67
N LEU A 203 9.24 21.99 12.95
CA LEU A 203 10.36 21.13 12.56
C LEU A 203 11.39 21.90 11.73
N ARG A 204 10.95 22.64 10.71
CA ARG A 204 11.80 23.53 9.91
C ARG A 204 12.55 24.55 10.80
N LYS A 205 11.87 25.12 11.78
CA LYS A 205 12.48 26.06 12.75
C LYS A 205 13.55 25.37 13.59
N GLU A 206 13.32 24.16 14.07
CA GLU A 206 14.30 23.38 14.85
C GLU A 206 15.50 22.94 14.00
N ILE A 207 15.29 22.55 12.73
CA ILE A 207 16.36 22.25 11.78
C ILE A 207 17.26 23.48 11.64
N ARG A 208 16.69 24.65 11.24
CA ARG A 208 17.43 25.89 11.09
C ARG A 208 18.23 26.25 12.35
N GLN A 209 17.60 26.16 13.52
CA GLN A 209 18.22 26.48 14.79
C GLN A 209 19.39 25.54 15.11
N ASN A 210 19.29 24.25 14.77
CA ASN A 210 20.37 23.28 14.96
C ASN A 210 21.57 23.58 14.04
N LEU A 211 21.32 24.03 12.81
CA LEU A 211 22.38 24.42 11.86
C LEU A 211 23.15 25.63 12.37
N GLU A 212 22.48 26.62 12.97
CA GLU A 212 23.12 27.76 13.61
C GLU A 212 24.03 27.31 14.77
N PHE A 213 23.56 26.38 15.60
CA PHE A 213 24.38 25.85 16.70
C PHE A 213 25.63 25.12 16.20
N LEU A 214 25.54 24.37 15.08
CA LEU A 214 26.69 23.70 14.47
C LEU A 214 27.71 24.68 13.91
N ALA A 215 27.26 25.77 13.29
CA ALA A 215 28.14 26.83 12.80
C ALA A 215 28.81 27.57 13.96
N ASP A 216 28.09 27.88 15.04
CA ASP A 216 28.66 28.48 16.25
C ASP A 216 29.68 27.57 16.92
N GLU A 217 29.39 26.27 17.01
CA GLU A 217 30.35 25.29 17.55
C GLU A 217 31.65 25.29 16.75
N GLN A 218 31.56 25.41 15.42
CA GLN A 218 32.74 25.47 14.55
C GLN A 218 33.61 26.71 14.84
N VAL A 219 33.00 27.89 15.00
CA VAL A 219 33.73 29.13 15.34
C VAL A 219 34.45 28.97 16.69
N VAL A 220 33.74 28.49 17.71
CA VAL A 220 34.35 28.27 19.04
C VAL A 220 35.47 27.24 19.00
N ASN A 221 35.31 26.16 18.23
CA ASN A 221 36.34 25.12 18.08
C ASN A 221 37.56 25.57 17.25
N SER A 222 37.41 26.62 16.44
CA SER A 222 38.52 27.25 15.69
C SER A 222 39.42 28.16 16.55
N GLY A 223 39.20 28.19 17.87
CA GLY A 223 40.06 28.89 18.82
C GLY A 223 39.62 30.34 19.15
N TYR A 224 38.48 30.79 18.66
CA TYR A 224 37.97 32.12 18.98
C TYR A 224 37.48 32.22 20.43
N ASN A 225 37.67 33.38 21.04
CA ASN A 225 37.18 33.64 22.40
C ASN A 225 35.65 33.67 22.39
N ARG A 226 35.04 32.72 23.09
CA ARG A 226 33.57 32.54 23.15
C ARG A 226 32.82 33.80 23.55
N LYS A 227 33.36 34.55 24.57
CA LYS A 227 32.69 35.76 25.04
C LYS A 227 32.72 36.87 23.97
N ASN A 228 33.85 37.10 23.32
CA ASN A 228 33.99 38.09 22.27
C ASN A 228 33.05 37.77 21.08
N TYR A 229 33.00 36.50 20.68
CA TYR A 229 32.08 36.05 19.62
C TYR A 229 30.61 36.30 20.00
N GLN A 230 30.21 36.05 21.26
CA GLN A 230 28.86 36.32 21.73
C GLN A 230 28.54 37.82 21.70
N TYR A 231 29.47 38.70 22.09
CA TYR A 231 29.30 40.15 21.96
C TYR A 231 29.18 40.60 20.51
N HIS A 232 29.96 40.00 19.61
CA HIS A 232 29.88 40.26 18.18
C HIS A 232 28.48 39.89 17.63
N LEU A 233 27.97 38.70 17.95
CA LEU A 233 26.62 38.30 17.58
C LEU A 233 25.52 39.24 18.10
N LEU A 234 25.66 39.75 19.33
CA LEU A 234 24.75 40.74 19.89
C LEU A 234 24.77 42.02 19.07
N ARG A 235 25.98 42.53 18.71
CA ARG A 235 26.17 43.74 17.92
C ARG A 235 25.52 43.61 16.54
N LEU A 236 25.74 42.49 15.86
CA LEU A 236 25.14 42.18 14.54
C LEU A 236 23.60 42.21 14.62
N SER A 237 23.02 41.66 15.69
CA SER A 237 21.57 41.61 15.83
C SER A 237 20.95 43.01 16.03
N HIS A 238 21.66 43.94 16.65
CA HIS A 238 21.22 45.31 16.85
C HIS A 238 21.29 46.17 15.58
N GLN A 239 22.29 45.91 14.72
CA GLN A 239 22.45 46.65 13.45
C GLN A 239 21.41 46.30 12.40
N SER A 240 20.82 45.09 12.45
CA SER A 240 19.87 44.61 11.45
C SER A 240 18.42 45.04 11.65
N THR A 241 18.09 45.83 12.65
CA THR A 241 16.70 46.07 13.07
C THR A 241 16.21 47.49 12.78
N ALA A 242 15.52 47.62 11.63
CA ALA A 242 14.77 48.84 11.30
C ALA A 242 13.27 48.81 11.75
N VAL A 243 12.74 47.66 12.21
CA VAL A 243 11.31 47.49 12.53
C VAL A 243 11.13 46.83 13.90
N PRO A 244 10.44 47.48 14.88
CA PRO A 244 10.33 47.01 16.30
C PRO A 244 9.63 45.66 16.48
N ILE A 245 8.64 45.29 15.65
CA ILE A 245 7.87 44.04 15.77
C ILE A 245 8.70 42.81 15.40
N VAL A 246 9.66 42.94 14.46
CA VAL A 246 10.56 41.85 14.03
C VAL A 246 11.64 41.56 15.08
N ASN A 247 11.91 42.53 15.96
CA ASN A 247 12.98 42.48 16.95
C ASN A 247 12.81 41.33 17.97
N ASN A 248 11.61 41.11 18.46
CA ASN A 248 11.34 40.12 19.52
C ASN A 248 11.64 38.67 19.07
N PHE A 249 11.47 38.35 17.78
CA PHE A 249 11.76 37.01 17.25
C PHE A 249 13.26 36.76 17.07
N ASN A 250 14.02 37.74 16.61
CA ASN A 250 15.47 37.61 16.39
C ASN A 250 16.21 37.51 17.74
N VAL A 251 15.82 38.27 18.74
CA VAL A 251 16.37 38.23 20.12
C VAL A 251 16.15 36.84 20.73
N SER A 252 15.00 36.21 20.52
CA SER A 252 14.73 34.86 21.04
C SER A 252 15.67 33.80 20.43
N GLN A 253 15.97 33.89 19.14
CA GLN A 253 16.89 32.93 18.47
C GLN A 253 18.32 33.14 18.93
N LEU A 254 18.79 34.40 18.99
CA LEU A 254 20.11 34.74 19.48
C LEU A 254 20.32 34.29 20.94
N LYS A 255 19.34 34.51 21.81
CA LYS A 255 19.36 34.01 23.19
C LYS A 255 19.59 32.52 23.27
N LYS A 256 18.91 31.74 22.39
CA LYS A 256 19.10 30.28 22.34
C LYS A 256 20.51 29.87 21.85
N ARG A 257 21.10 30.58 20.88
CA ARG A 257 22.49 30.37 20.43
C ARG A 257 23.46 30.59 21.59
N ILE A 258 23.37 31.69 22.30
CA ILE A 258 24.20 32.01 23.46
C ILE A 258 24.05 30.96 24.58
N ILE A 259 22.81 30.57 24.91
CA ILE A 259 22.55 29.53 25.91
C ILE A 259 23.21 28.21 25.50
N MET A 260 23.09 27.83 24.22
CA MET A 260 23.66 26.56 23.73
C MET A 260 25.18 26.57 23.77
N MET A 261 25.84 27.65 23.37
CA MET A 261 27.30 27.81 23.47
C MET A 261 27.83 27.69 24.91
N ASN A 262 27.05 28.17 25.91
CA ASN A 262 27.43 28.13 27.33
C ASN A 262 27.02 26.85 28.05
N LYS A 263 26.30 25.94 27.38
CA LYS A 263 25.77 24.73 27.98
C LYS A 263 26.87 23.70 28.26
N LYS A 264 26.80 23.04 29.43
CA LYS A 264 27.63 21.87 29.71
C LYS A 264 27.31 20.75 28.73
N LYS A 265 28.33 20.04 28.26
CA LYS A 265 28.15 18.90 27.34
C LYS A 265 27.29 17.83 27.98
N THR A 266 26.33 17.31 27.26
CA THR A 266 25.46 16.21 27.69
C THR A 266 26.30 14.94 27.88
N SER A 267 26.04 14.17 28.95
CA SER A 267 26.71 12.89 29.20
C SER A 267 26.47 11.90 28.04
N ARG A 268 27.47 11.05 27.74
CA ARG A 268 27.36 10.00 26.72
C ARG A 268 26.22 9.01 26.99
N VAL A 269 25.87 8.76 28.27
CA VAL A 269 24.72 7.94 28.65
C VAL A 269 23.40 8.52 28.07
N GLY A 270 23.33 9.84 27.88
CA GLY A 270 22.20 10.48 27.21
C GLY A 270 21.96 10.03 25.76
N LEU A 271 22.91 9.35 25.13
CA LEU A 271 22.70 8.76 23.80
C LEU A 271 21.71 7.59 23.81
N LEU A 272 21.57 6.87 24.92
CA LEU A 272 20.62 5.75 25.02
C LEU A 272 19.17 6.17 24.75
N LYS A 273 18.79 7.42 25.04
CA LYS A 273 17.44 7.91 24.74
C LYS A 273 17.13 7.97 23.24
N TYR A 274 18.15 8.03 22.35
CA TYR A 274 17.92 7.96 20.91
C TYR A 274 17.38 6.59 20.46
N ALA A 275 17.59 5.54 21.26
CA ALA A 275 17.01 4.22 21.03
C ALA A 275 15.46 4.21 21.16
N PHE A 276 14.85 5.19 21.87
CA PHE A 276 13.38 5.32 21.94
C PHE A 276 12.72 5.55 20.57
N LEU A 277 13.48 5.92 19.55
CA LEU A 277 12.95 6.03 18.20
C LEU A 277 12.42 4.69 17.69
N LEU A 278 13.10 3.57 18.02
CA LEU A 278 12.73 2.24 17.56
C LEU A 278 11.35 1.78 18.10
N PRO A 279 11.09 1.76 19.43
CA PRO A 279 9.78 1.35 19.93
C PRO A 279 8.65 2.29 19.50
N VAL A 280 8.90 3.58 19.37
CA VAL A 280 7.87 4.53 18.87
C VAL A 280 7.56 4.25 17.40
N THR A 281 8.58 3.97 16.57
CA THR A 281 8.36 3.58 15.16
C THR A 281 7.60 2.26 15.07
N GLY A 282 7.97 1.25 15.88
CA GLY A 282 7.25 -0.03 15.94
C GLY A 282 5.78 0.14 16.32
N LEU A 283 5.50 1.00 17.30
CA LEU A 283 4.12 1.30 17.72
C LEU A 283 3.32 2.00 16.61
N LEU A 284 3.94 2.90 15.85
CA LEU A 284 3.30 3.55 14.69
C LEU A 284 3.04 2.56 13.55
N ILE A 285 3.94 1.61 13.30
CA ILE A 285 3.72 0.54 12.31
C ILE A 285 2.54 -0.32 12.73
N LEU A 286 2.47 -0.73 13.99
CA LEU A 286 1.34 -1.50 14.52
C LEU A 286 0.01 -0.74 14.41
N ALA A 287 0.00 0.53 14.80
CA ALA A 287 -1.19 1.37 14.70
C ALA A 287 -1.64 1.58 13.24
N GLY A 288 -0.69 1.75 12.32
CA GLY A 288 -0.96 1.91 10.88
C GLY A 288 -1.52 0.65 10.21
N ASN A 289 -1.21 -0.53 10.76
CA ASN A 289 -1.67 -1.83 10.29
C ASN A 289 -2.75 -2.46 11.20
N ALA A 290 -3.45 -1.66 12.01
CA ALA A 290 -4.37 -2.16 13.02
C ALA A 290 -5.46 -3.10 12.45
N ARG A 291 -6.04 -2.79 11.29
CA ARG A 291 -7.04 -3.64 10.63
C ARG A 291 -6.48 -5.01 10.25
N ALA A 292 -5.33 -5.05 9.61
CA ALA A 292 -4.67 -6.30 9.22
C ALA A 292 -4.31 -7.17 10.44
N VAL A 293 -3.90 -6.54 11.54
CA VAL A 293 -3.60 -7.23 12.81
C VAL A 293 -4.88 -7.78 13.46
N THR A 294 -5.99 -7.04 13.45
CA THR A 294 -7.28 -7.51 13.98
C THR A 294 -7.86 -8.65 13.17
N ASP A 295 -7.79 -8.57 11.82
CA ASP A 295 -8.28 -9.63 10.93
C ASP A 295 -7.48 -10.92 11.14
N LEU A 296 -6.16 -10.83 11.19
CA LEU A 296 -5.30 -11.99 11.45
C LEU A 296 -5.55 -12.59 12.84
N ALA A 297 -5.71 -11.75 13.85
CA ALA A 297 -5.96 -12.21 15.21
C ALA A 297 -7.34 -12.86 15.34
N SER A 298 -8.39 -12.35 14.67
CA SER A 298 -9.69 -12.98 14.64
C SER A 298 -9.62 -14.37 13.99
N HIS A 299 -8.89 -14.53 12.88
CA HIS A 299 -8.65 -15.83 12.27
C HIS A 299 -7.89 -16.79 13.22
N THR A 300 -6.87 -16.29 13.93
CA THR A 300 -6.07 -17.11 14.85
C THR A 300 -6.87 -17.49 16.11
N LEU A 301 -7.71 -16.57 16.63
CA LEU A 301 -8.57 -16.85 17.80
C LEU A 301 -9.70 -17.82 17.46
N ILE A 302 -10.28 -17.74 16.27
CA ILE A 302 -11.27 -18.72 15.78
C ILE A 302 -10.62 -20.11 15.69
N GLN A 303 -9.38 -20.20 15.20
CA GLN A 303 -8.63 -21.47 15.14
C GLN A 303 -8.18 -21.98 16.51
N ALA A 304 -7.87 -21.11 17.47
CA ALA A 304 -7.40 -21.49 18.81
C ALA A 304 -8.54 -21.78 19.80
N GLY A 305 -9.75 -21.27 19.55
CA GLY A 305 -10.93 -21.49 20.38
C GLY A 305 -11.69 -22.78 20.09
N GLU A 306 -11.43 -23.43 18.96
CA GLU A 306 -12.00 -24.74 18.64
C GLU A 306 -11.06 -25.84 19.17
N GLU A 307 -11.51 -26.59 20.20
CA GLU A 307 -10.90 -27.87 20.56
C GLU A 307 -10.98 -28.78 19.31
N THR A 308 -9.96 -28.74 18.45
CA THR A 308 -9.88 -29.63 17.32
C THR A 308 -9.59 -31.05 17.80
N SER A 309 -10.49 -31.96 17.54
CA SER A 309 -10.32 -33.38 17.79
C SER A 309 -9.96 -34.09 16.47
N LEU A 310 -9.17 -35.16 16.58
CA LEU A 310 -8.81 -35.99 15.44
C LEU A 310 -9.97 -36.94 15.15
N TYR A 311 -10.79 -36.61 14.14
CA TYR A 311 -11.87 -37.47 13.68
C TYR A 311 -11.33 -38.55 12.74
N LYS A 312 -11.65 -39.80 13.04
CA LYS A 312 -11.30 -40.99 12.24
C LYS A 312 -12.56 -41.74 11.85
N GLY A 313 -12.56 -42.34 10.70
CA GLY A 313 -13.67 -43.14 10.23
C GLY A 313 -13.31 -43.85 8.94
N ARG A 314 -14.28 -44.62 8.39
CA ARG A 314 -14.13 -45.38 7.17
C ARG A 314 -15.23 -44.99 6.19
N VAL A 315 -14.88 -44.81 4.93
CA VAL A 315 -15.83 -44.51 3.86
C VAL A 315 -16.04 -45.78 3.03
N VAL A 316 -17.30 -46.20 2.90
CA VAL A 316 -17.67 -47.43 2.19
C VAL A 316 -18.81 -47.17 1.19
N ASP A 317 -19.00 -48.10 0.26
CA ASP A 317 -20.16 -48.08 -0.61
C ASP A 317 -21.38 -48.82 0.03
N GLU A 318 -22.52 -48.89 -0.69
CA GLU A 318 -23.74 -49.59 -0.25
C GLU A 318 -23.54 -51.09 -0.02
N GLN A 319 -22.50 -51.68 -0.58
CA GLN A 319 -22.15 -53.09 -0.45
C GLN A 319 -21.11 -53.30 0.68
N GLY A 320 -20.65 -52.26 1.35
CA GLY A 320 -19.65 -52.31 2.42
C GLY A 320 -18.20 -52.36 1.92
N ASN A 321 -17.95 -52.15 0.60
CA ASN A 321 -16.60 -52.11 0.07
C ASN A 321 -15.93 -50.77 0.38
N PRO A 322 -14.64 -50.77 0.76
CA PRO A 322 -13.92 -49.52 1.06
C PRO A 322 -13.74 -48.67 -0.18
N LEU A 323 -13.93 -47.36 -0.06
CA LEU A 323 -13.71 -46.37 -1.12
C LEU A 323 -12.36 -45.69 -0.92
N GLN A 324 -11.34 -46.16 -1.65
CA GLN A 324 -10.01 -45.55 -1.66
C GLN A 324 -10.03 -44.24 -2.46
N GLY A 325 -9.41 -43.20 -1.93
CA GLY A 325 -9.30 -41.88 -2.60
C GLY A 325 -10.57 -41.04 -2.51
N ALA A 326 -11.51 -41.36 -1.62
CA ALA A 326 -12.63 -40.50 -1.32
C ALA A 326 -12.11 -39.21 -0.65
N THR A 327 -12.63 -38.05 -1.05
CA THR A 327 -12.23 -36.76 -0.53
C THR A 327 -13.12 -36.39 0.66
N VAL A 328 -12.49 -36.01 1.76
CA VAL A 328 -13.14 -35.53 3.00
C VAL A 328 -12.71 -34.08 3.23
N ILE A 329 -13.64 -33.13 3.21
CA ILE A 329 -13.35 -31.69 3.37
C ILE A 329 -14.20 -31.14 4.49
N ILE A 330 -13.65 -30.24 5.30
CA ILE A 330 -14.43 -29.43 6.24
C ILE A 330 -15.16 -28.35 5.44
N LYS A 331 -16.49 -28.37 5.50
CA LYS A 331 -17.36 -27.44 4.76
C LYS A 331 -17.02 -25.98 5.06
N GLY A 332 -16.71 -25.21 3.99
CA GLY A 332 -16.33 -23.78 4.12
C GLY A 332 -14.85 -23.52 4.33
N THR A 333 -14.01 -24.57 4.36
CA THR A 333 -12.55 -24.44 4.48
C THR A 333 -11.84 -25.13 3.31
N SER A 334 -10.52 -24.92 3.19
CA SER A 334 -9.65 -25.66 2.27
C SER A 334 -8.99 -26.89 2.91
N LEU A 335 -9.33 -27.22 4.17
CA LEU A 335 -8.77 -28.33 4.90
C LEU A 335 -9.49 -29.63 4.53
N GLY A 336 -8.72 -30.64 4.12
CA GLY A 336 -9.26 -31.93 3.72
C GLY A 336 -8.28 -33.07 3.86
N ALA A 337 -8.79 -34.28 3.80
CA ALA A 337 -8.06 -35.52 3.78
C ALA A 337 -8.60 -36.45 2.67
N SER A 338 -7.84 -37.46 2.27
CA SER A 338 -8.31 -38.52 1.37
C SER A 338 -8.26 -39.85 2.09
N THR A 339 -9.16 -40.77 1.71
CA THR A 339 -9.19 -42.14 2.27
C THR A 339 -8.07 -42.98 1.72
N ASP A 340 -7.52 -43.88 2.56
CA ASP A 340 -6.50 -44.87 2.20
C ASP A 340 -7.06 -46.09 1.47
N GLN A 341 -6.22 -47.12 1.25
CA GLN A 341 -6.61 -48.39 0.59
C GLN A 341 -7.72 -49.14 1.32
N ASN A 342 -7.87 -48.94 2.62
CA ASN A 342 -8.91 -49.57 3.46
C ASN A 342 -10.16 -48.68 3.59
N GLY A 343 -10.19 -47.52 2.88
CA GLY A 343 -11.25 -46.52 3.00
C GLY A 343 -11.18 -45.71 4.27
N GLU A 344 -10.09 -45.76 5.05
CA GLU A 344 -9.94 -45.03 6.31
C GLU A 344 -9.47 -43.60 6.07
N PHE A 345 -10.00 -42.65 6.84
CA PHE A 345 -9.58 -41.26 6.85
C PHE A 345 -9.28 -40.77 8.27
N SER A 346 -8.50 -39.72 8.34
CA SER A 346 -8.14 -39.02 9.58
C SER A 346 -8.06 -37.52 9.28
N ILE A 347 -8.90 -36.72 9.97
CA ILE A 347 -8.98 -35.27 9.77
C ILE A 347 -9.11 -34.57 11.12
N GLN A 348 -8.38 -33.46 11.31
CA GLN A 348 -8.57 -32.59 12.46
C GLN A 348 -9.73 -31.63 12.18
N ALA A 349 -10.77 -31.66 13.01
CA ALA A 349 -11.95 -30.82 12.90
C ALA A 349 -12.43 -30.39 14.27
N GLY A 350 -13.12 -29.25 14.33
CA GLY A 350 -13.77 -28.74 15.54
C GLY A 350 -15.10 -29.45 15.81
N LYS A 351 -15.55 -29.44 17.05
CA LYS A 351 -16.88 -29.91 17.41
C LYS A 351 -17.95 -29.01 16.77
N GLY A 352 -18.82 -29.59 15.94
CA GLY A 352 -19.84 -28.84 15.20
C GLY A 352 -19.49 -28.60 13.74
N ASP A 353 -18.25 -28.85 13.31
CA ASP A 353 -17.87 -28.80 11.90
C ASP A 353 -18.63 -29.84 11.08
N ILE A 354 -18.88 -29.49 9.82
CA ILE A 354 -19.52 -30.40 8.85
C ILE A 354 -18.45 -30.98 7.94
N LEU A 355 -18.24 -32.27 8.03
CA LEU A 355 -17.40 -33.00 7.09
C LEU A 355 -18.20 -33.36 5.85
N TYR A 356 -17.69 -32.98 4.70
CA TYR A 356 -18.25 -33.23 3.37
C TYR A 356 -17.45 -34.33 2.68
N PHE A 357 -18.14 -35.42 2.38
CA PHE A 357 -17.58 -36.62 1.73
C PHE A 357 -17.95 -36.63 0.28
N SER A 358 -16.98 -36.81 -0.61
CA SER A 358 -17.18 -36.87 -2.05
C SER A 358 -16.36 -37.99 -2.68
N TYR A 359 -16.98 -38.72 -3.60
CA TYR A 359 -16.33 -39.76 -4.41
C TYR A 359 -16.95 -39.81 -5.80
N VAL A 360 -16.14 -40.09 -6.83
CA VAL A 360 -16.60 -40.12 -8.21
C VAL A 360 -17.69 -41.20 -8.41
N GLY A 361 -18.86 -40.78 -8.92
CA GLY A 361 -19.99 -41.70 -9.19
C GLY A 361 -20.82 -42.10 -7.96
N LYS A 362 -20.59 -41.46 -6.83
CA LYS A 362 -21.36 -41.61 -5.58
C LYS A 362 -22.04 -40.29 -5.16
N GLN A 363 -23.12 -40.39 -4.43
CA GLN A 363 -23.77 -39.24 -3.84
C GLN A 363 -22.94 -38.74 -2.67
N THR A 364 -22.83 -37.43 -2.54
CA THR A 364 -22.09 -36.78 -1.46
C THR A 364 -22.82 -36.95 -0.12
N ALA A 365 -22.07 -37.09 0.99
CA ALA A 365 -22.61 -37.18 2.32
C ALA A 365 -22.05 -36.03 3.20
N GLU A 366 -22.87 -35.53 4.11
CA GLU A 366 -22.48 -34.54 5.12
C GLU A 366 -22.61 -35.17 6.50
N VAL A 367 -21.57 -35.03 7.33
CA VAL A 367 -21.56 -35.54 8.70
C VAL A 367 -21.11 -34.43 9.64
N ILE A 368 -21.89 -34.16 10.69
CA ILE A 368 -21.57 -33.17 11.71
C ILE A 368 -20.63 -33.80 12.74
N CYS A 369 -19.51 -33.15 13.02
CA CYS A 369 -18.55 -33.55 14.05
C CYS A 369 -19.17 -33.41 15.46
N GLY A 370 -19.44 -34.52 16.11
CA GLY A 370 -20.02 -34.59 17.46
C GLY A 370 -18.97 -34.90 18.54
N ASP A 371 -19.42 -35.23 19.75
CA ASP A 371 -18.56 -35.56 20.89
C ASP A 371 -17.73 -36.86 20.71
N LYS A 372 -18.08 -37.69 19.75
CA LYS A 372 -17.33 -38.92 19.44
C LYS A 372 -16.39 -38.69 18.25
N ALA A 373 -15.11 -38.68 18.53
CA ALA A 373 -14.05 -38.52 17.52
C ALA A 373 -13.93 -39.71 16.54
N ASN A 374 -14.66 -40.80 16.77
CA ASN A 374 -14.65 -41.98 15.91
C ASN A 374 -15.99 -42.04 15.14
N LEU A 375 -15.97 -41.57 13.90
CA LEU A 375 -17.06 -41.71 12.96
C LEU A 375 -16.99 -43.16 12.42
N LYS A 376 -17.97 -44.01 12.78
CA LYS A 376 -17.94 -45.44 12.41
C LYS A 376 -17.77 -45.62 10.90
N GLU A 377 -18.80 -45.86 10.18
CA GLU A 377 -18.77 -46.02 8.72
C GLU A 377 -19.63 -44.93 8.05
N VAL A 378 -19.07 -44.25 7.06
CA VAL A 378 -19.80 -43.29 6.22
C VAL A 378 -20.09 -43.98 4.90
N VAL A 379 -21.36 -44.26 4.63
CA VAL A 379 -21.82 -44.93 3.40
C VAL A 379 -22.10 -43.87 2.34
N LEU A 380 -21.45 -43.97 1.18
CA LEU A 380 -21.74 -43.15 0.01
C LEU A 380 -22.57 -43.98 -0.99
N PRO A 381 -23.90 -43.72 -1.09
CA PRO A 381 -24.75 -44.45 -2.03
C PRO A 381 -24.43 -44.05 -3.48
N LYS A 382 -24.77 -44.94 -4.42
CA LYS A 382 -24.70 -44.61 -5.84
C LYS A 382 -25.56 -43.39 -6.12
N GLN A 383 -25.05 -42.49 -6.91
CA GLN A 383 -25.82 -41.34 -7.37
C GLN A 383 -27.01 -41.90 -8.18
N PRO A 384 -28.26 -41.67 -7.73
CA PRO A 384 -29.39 -42.03 -8.57
C PRO A 384 -29.26 -41.21 -9.86
N VAL A 385 -29.35 -41.84 -11.00
CA VAL A 385 -29.53 -41.16 -12.28
C VAL A 385 -30.98 -40.67 -12.27
N GLU A 386 -31.26 -39.60 -11.57
CA GLU A 386 -32.52 -38.87 -11.75
C GLU A 386 -32.47 -38.21 -13.12
N LEU A 387 -33.11 -38.89 -14.06
CA LEU A 387 -33.60 -38.28 -15.29
C LEU A 387 -34.75 -37.32 -14.90
N GLU A 388 -34.45 -36.19 -14.35
CA GLU A 388 -35.41 -35.12 -14.22
C GLU A 388 -35.78 -34.63 -15.63
N GLY A 389 -36.97 -35.06 -16.07
CA GLY A 389 -37.86 -34.30 -16.94
C GLY A 389 -37.35 -33.97 -18.33
N MET A 390 -36.89 -34.96 -19.10
CA MET A 390 -36.92 -34.79 -20.54
C MET A 390 -38.35 -35.03 -21.03
N VAL A 391 -39.08 -33.94 -21.27
CA VAL A 391 -40.30 -33.98 -22.09
C VAL A 391 -39.87 -34.40 -23.48
N VAL A 392 -40.01 -35.70 -23.77
CA VAL A 392 -39.80 -36.28 -25.08
C VAL A 392 -40.98 -35.85 -25.95
N VAL A 393 -40.81 -34.81 -26.75
CA VAL A 393 -41.62 -34.64 -27.96
C VAL A 393 -41.01 -35.57 -29.00
N GLY A 394 -41.67 -36.71 -29.21
CA GLY A 394 -41.20 -37.72 -30.15
C GLY A 394 -41.25 -37.23 -31.59
N TYR A 395 -40.14 -37.43 -32.29
CA TYR A 395 -40.14 -37.70 -33.72
C TYR A 395 -39.33 -38.97 -33.95
N ALA A 396 -40.05 -40.04 -34.24
CA ALA A 396 -39.51 -41.28 -34.75
C ALA A 396 -38.91 -41.09 -36.15
N LYS A 397 -37.65 -41.47 -36.36
CA LYS A 397 -37.28 -42.35 -37.49
C LYS A 397 -35.88 -42.92 -37.35
N ALA A 398 -35.93 -44.21 -37.44
CA ALA A 398 -34.90 -45.21 -37.57
C ALA A 398 -33.60 -44.81 -38.31
N GLY A 399 -32.50 -45.36 -37.84
CA GLY A 399 -31.33 -45.64 -38.72
C GLY A 399 -30.01 -45.71 -37.98
N GLN A 400 -29.68 -46.89 -37.49
CA GLN A 400 -28.33 -47.52 -37.51
C GLN A 400 -27.13 -46.89 -36.78
N ASN A 401 -26.68 -47.62 -35.76
CA ASN A 401 -25.28 -47.94 -35.44
C ASN A 401 -24.22 -46.85 -35.49
N ALA A 402 -23.83 -46.34 -34.31
CA ALA A 402 -22.43 -46.06 -34.03
C ALA A 402 -22.15 -46.24 -32.54
N THR A 403 -21.29 -47.16 -32.23
CA THR A 403 -20.65 -47.44 -30.95
C THR A 403 -20.17 -46.15 -30.28
N SER A 404 -20.80 -45.72 -29.20
CA SER A 404 -20.29 -44.63 -28.35
C SER A 404 -19.12 -45.15 -27.54
N LYS A 405 -17.92 -44.89 -28.03
CA LYS A 405 -16.70 -44.93 -27.24
C LYS A 405 -16.89 -43.90 -26.11
N GLU A 406 -16.94 -44.35 -24.87
CA GLU A 406 -16.92 -43.46 -23.69
C GLU A 406 -15.74 -42.51 -23.82
N ARG A 407 -16.02 -41.21 -23.99
CA ARG A 407 -15.00 -40.18 -23.96
C ARG A 407 -14.65 -39.92 -22.50
N GLU A 408 -13.41 -40.23 -22.12
CA GLU A 408 -12.87 -39.81 -20.82
C GLU A 408 -12.62 -38.30 -20.85
N ILE A 409 -13.44 -37.53 -20.13
CA ILE A 409 -13.31 -36.08 -20.00
C ILE A 409 -12.68 -35.80 -18.64
N PHE A 410 -11.55 -35.06 -18.63
CA PHE A 410 -10.80 -34.72 -17.45
C PHE A 410 -11.23 -33.33 -16.95
N THR A 411 -11.41 -33.15 -15.64
CA THR A 411 -11.70 -31.86 -15.01
C THR A 411 -10.44 -31.13 -14.53
N ALA A 412 -9.34 -31.88 -14.32
CA ALA A 412 -8.02 -31.35 -13.98
C ALA A 412 -6.95 -32.24 -14.66
N VAL A 413 -5.95 -31.61 -15.24
CA VAL A 413 -4.85 -32.25 -15.99
C VAL A 413 -3.52 -31.63 -15.63
N GLU A 414 -2.40 -32.31 -15.89
CA GLU A 414 -1.05 -31.83 -15.59
C GLU A 414 -0.72 -30.53 -16.36
N GLU A 415 -1.11 -30.43 -17.62
CA GLU A 415 -1.01 -29.22 -18.43
C GLU A 415 -2.42 -28.78 -18.85
N MET A 416 -2.92 -27.67 -18.30
CA MET A 416 -4.25 -27.14 -18.63
C MET A 416 -4.29 -26.60 -20.06
N PRO A 417 -5.46 -26.63 -20.72
CA PRO A 417 -5.63 -26.01 -22.03
C PRO A 417 -5.29 -24.52 -22.01
N VAL A 418 -4.58 -24.05 -23.05
CA VAL A 418 -4.18 -22.66 -23.19
C VAL A 418 -4.81 -22.05 -24.43
N PHE A 419 -5.42 -20.87 -24.27
CA PHE A 419 -6.00 -20.13 -25.38
C PHE A 419 -4.90 -19.54 -26.27
N LYS A 420 -4.92 -19.84 -27.58
CA LYS A 420 -3.84 -19.45 -28.51
C LYS A 420 -3.68 -17.93 -28.69
N GLU A 421 -4.77 -17.17 -28.58
CA GLU A 421 -4.75 -15.73 -28.83
C GLU A 421 -4.62 -14.90 -27.52
N GLY A 422 -3.95 -15.44 -26.51
CA GLY A 422 -3.64 -14.73 -25.27
C GLY A 422 -4.74 -14.80 -24.22
N ASN A 423 -5.32 -13.68 -23.80
CA ASN A 423 -6.34 -13.67 -22.75
C ASN A 423 -7.74 -13.90 -23.32
N VAL A 424 -8.34 -15.06 -23.02
CA VAL A 424 -9.68 -15.45 -23.49
C VAL A 424 -10.78 -14.48 -23.05
N LEU A 425 -10.70 -13.89 -21.86
CA LEU A 425 -11.68 -12.91 -21.38
C LEU A 425 -11.62 -11.62 -22.18
N ALA A 426 -10.41 -11.14 -22.50
CA ALA A 426 -10.21 -9.96 -23.34
C ALA A 426 -10.67 -10.18 -24.78
N TYR A 427 -10.46 -11.40 -25.31
CA TYR A 427 -10.96 -11.79 -26.63
C TYR A 427 -12.49 -11.82 -26.65
N MET A 428 -13.11 -12.46 -25.66
CA MET A 428 -14.57 -12.53 -25.55
C MET A 428 -15.22 -11.16 -25.37
N ALA A 429 -14.62 -10.26 -24.61
CA ALA A 429 -15.12 -8.90 -24.41
C ALA A 429 -15.29 -8.11 -25.71
N ARG A 430 -14.50 -8.44 -26.75
CA ARG A 430 -14.62 -7.86 -28.11
C ARG A 430 -15.73 -8.52 -28.95
N MET A 431 -16.05 -9.77 -28.65
CA MET A 431 -17.00 -10.59 -29.43
C MET A 431 -18.44 -10.55 -28.87
N VAL A 432 -18.58 -10.27 -27.58
CA VAL A 432 -19.88 -10.21 -26.90
C VAL A 432 -20.65 -8.98 -27.35
N LYS A 433 -21.89 -9.19 -27.78
CA LYS A 433 -22.83 -8.12 -28.08
C LYS A 433 -23.97 -8.17 -27.05
N TYR A 434 -24.23 -7.03 -26.43
CA TYR A 434 -25.34 -6.96 -25.48
C TYR A 434 -26.67 -7.07 -26.22
N PRO A 435 -27.53 -8.03 -25.90
CA PRO A 435 -28.82 -8.17 -26.58
C PRO A 435 -29.75 -6.98 -26.28
N VAL A 436 -30.33 -6.37 -27.31
CA VAL A 436 -31.12 -5.14 -27.20
C VAL A 436 -32.28 -5.32 -26.20
N ARG A 437 -32.97 -6.46 -26.23
CA ARG A 437 -34.07 -6.76 -25.30
C ARG A 437 -33.65 -6.83 -23.85
N ALA A 438 -32.46 -7.36 -23.56
CA ALA A 438 -31.90 -7.41 -22.22
C ALA A 438 -31.43 -6.01 -21.76
N GLN A 439 -30.93 -5.21 -22.71
CA GLN A 439 -30.53 -3.83 -22.46
C GLN A 439 -31.73 -2.94 -22.12
N GLU A 440 -32.84 -3.03 -22.89
CA GLU A 440 -34.08 -2.31 -22.64
C GLU A 440 -34.75 -2.66 -21.31
N LYS A 441 -34.57 -3.90 -20.84
CA LYS A 441 -35.08 -4.38 -19.55
C LYS A 441 -34.14 -4.15 -18.38
N GLY A 442 -32.94 -3.61 -18.61
CA GLY A 442 -31.94 -3.36 -17.58
C GLY A 442 -31.36 -4.65 -16.94
N ILE A 443 -31.47 -5.81 -17.63
CA ILE A 443 -31.04 -7.11 -17.08
C ILE A 443 -29.54 -7.22 -17.14
N GLN A 444 -28.86 -7.27 -16.00
CA GLN A 444 -27.42 -7.44 -15.84
C GLN A 444 -27.11 -8.71 -15.04
N GLY A 445 -25.92 -9.29 -15.24
CA GLY A 445 -25.51 -10.43 -14.44
C GLY A 445 -24.38 -11.23 -15.07
N LYS A 446 -24.02 -12.31 -14.38
CA LYS A 446 -22.91 -13.20 -14.76
C LYS A 446 -23.46 -14.56 -15.21
N VAL A 447 -23.35 -14.84 -16.51
CA VAL A 447 -23.67 -16.14 -17.10
C VAL A 447 -22.43 -17.03 -17.02
N ILE A 448 -22.57 -18.26 -16.57
CA ILE A 448 -21.49 -19.24 -16.51
C ILE A 448 -21.73 -20.31 -17.58
N VAL A 449 -20.78 -20.46 -18.50
CA VAL A 449 -20.84 -21.45 -19.57
C VAL A 449 -19.74 -22.49 -19.37
N SER A 450 -20.11 -23.77 -19.40
CA SER A 450 -19.18 -24.89 -19.42
C SER A 450 -19.08 -25.48 -20.84
N PHE A 451 -17.93 -26.00 -21.18
CA PHE A 451 -17.65 -26.67 -22.45
C PHE A 451 -16.47 -27.63 -22.32
N VAL A 452 -16.29 -28.48 -23.30
CA VAL A 452 -15.15 -29.41 -23.38
C VAL A 452 -14.18 -28.94 -24.46
N ILE A 453 -12.90 -28.88 -24.13
CA ILE A 453 -11.82 -28.68 -25.10
C ILE A 453 -11.32 -30.05 -25.49
N ASP A 454 -11.54 -30.44 -26.76
CA ASP A 454 -11.15 -31.75 -27.28
C ASP A 454 -9.61 -31.86 -27.47
N LYS A 455 -9.14 -33.09 -27.74
CA LYS A 455 -7.70 -33.40 -28.00
C LYS A 455 -7.12 -32.62 -29.17
N ALA A 456 -7.96 -32.06 -30.05
CA ALA A 456 -7.55 -31.21 -31.17
C ALA A 456 -7.54 -29.71 -30.80
N GLY A 457 -7.99 -29.34 -29.58
CA GLY A 457 -8.09 -27.98 -29.09
C GLY A 457 -9.41 -27.29 -29.44
N ARG A 458 -10.41 -27.97 -29.96
CA ARG A 458 -11.69 -27.39 -30.36
C ARG A 458 -12.68 -27.37 -29.20
N VAL A 459 -13.51 -26.32 -29.14
CA VAL A 459 -14.59 -26.20 -28.18
C VAL A 459 -15.77 -27.09 -28.60
N THR A 460 -16.15 -28.04 -27.72
CA THR A 460 -17.29 -28.95 -27.92
C THR A 460 -18.23 -28.88 -26.71
N ASP A 461 -19.51 -29.26 -26.93
CA ASP A 461 -20.56 -29.37 -25.91
C ASP A 461 -20.72 -28.17 -24.97
N PRO A 462 -20.87 -26.91 -25.48
CA PRO A 462 -21.07 -25.74 -24.63
C PRO A 462 -22.48 -25.74 -24.03
N GLN A 463 -22.55 -25.60 -22.70
CA GLN A 463 -23.78 -25.57 -21.91
C GLN A 463 -23.76 -24.44 -20.90
N VAL A 464 -24.91 -23.80 -20.63
CA VAL A 464 -25.08 -22.80 -19.58
C VAL A 464 -25.25 -23.51 -18.24
N VAL A 465 -24.31 -23.33 -17.33
CA VAL A 465 -24.38 -23.86 -15.96
C VAL A 465 -25.14 -22.92 -15.04
N ARG A 466 -24.95 -21.61 -15.24
CA ARG A 466 -25.67 -20.58 -14.48
C ARG A 466 -26.29 -19.58 -15.45
N SER A 467 -27.61 -19.62 -15.51
CA SER A 467 -28.44 -18.75 -16.33
C SER A 467 -28.73 -17.43 -15.59
N VAL A 468 -28.91 -16.34 -16.35
CA VAL A 468 -29.41 -15.05 -15.87
C VAL A 468 -30.68 -14.68 -16.63
N ASP A 469 -30.64 -14.71 -17.97
CA ASP A 469 -31.76 -14.42 -18.86
C ASP A 469 -31.56 -15.14 -20.19
N GLN A 470 -32.64 -15.58 -20.86
CA GLN A 470 -32.56 -16.35 -22.10
C GLN A 470 -31.78 -15.67 -23.24
N ASP A 471 -31.89 -14.33 -23.34
CA ASP A 471 -31.21 -13.59 -24.40
C ASP A 471 -29.70 -13.46 -24.08
N LEU A 472 -29.36 -13.26 -22.80
CA LEU A 472 -27.95 -13.25 -22.33
C LEU A 472 -27.30 -14.63 -22.46
N ASP A 473 -28.03 -15.70 -22.12
CA ASP A 473 -27.55 -17.09 -22.21
C ASP A 473 -27.28 -17.49 -23.67
N ARG A 474 -28.18 -17.10 -24.59
CA ARG A 474 -28.03 -17.36 -26.02
C ARG A 474 -26.79 -16.64 -26.59
N GLU A 475 -26.56 -15.40 -26.20
CA GLU A 475 -25.38 -14.64 -26.60
C GLU A 475 -24.10 -15.24 -26.01
N ALA A 476 -24.12 -15.64 -24.75
CA ALA A 476 -23.00 -16.32 -24.10
C ALA A 476 -22.62 -17.63 -24.82
N LEU A 477 -23.61 -18.46 -25.16
CA LEU A 477 -23.40 -19.69 -25.95
C LEU A 477 -22.88 -19.38 -27.35
N ARG A 478 -23.39 -18.33 -28.02
CA ARG A 478 -22.93 -17.93 -29.35
C ARG A 478 -21.44 -17.58 -29.34
N VAL A 479 -21.00 -16.79 -28.33
CA VAL A 479 -19.60 -16.35 -28.21
C VAL A 479 -18.68 -17.54 -27.90
N VAL A 480 -19.07 -18.43 -26.97
CA VAL A 480 -18.27 -19.62 -26.64
C VAL A 480 -18.14 -20.56 -27.83
N LYS A 481 -19.20 -20.77 -28.62
CA LYS A 481 -19.15 -21.56 -29.86
C LYS A 481 -18.26 -20.96 -30.94
N ALA A 482 -18.03 -19.65 -30.92
CA ALA A 482 -17.22 -18.93 -31.90
C ALA A 482 -15.76 -18.76 -31.47
N LEU A 483 -15.37 -19.32 -30.33
CA LEU A 483 -13.98 -19.25 -29.87
C LEU A 483 -13.05 -20.03 -30.83
N PRO A 484 -11.85 -19.50 -31.15
CA PRO A 484 -10.85 -20.22 -31.96
C PRO A 484 -10.25 -21.40 -31.18
N ASP A 485 -9.49 -22.23 -31.90
CA ASP A 485 -8.86 -23.42 -31.35
C ASP A 485 -7.88 -23.08 -30.22
N TRP A 486 -7.89 -23.91 -29.19
CA TRP A 486 -7.00 -23.87 -28.04
C TRP A 486 -5.78 -24.79 -28.25
N ILE A 487 -4.77 -24.64 -27.42
CA ILE A 487 -3.75 -25.65 -27.20
C ILE A 487 -4.40 -26.66 -26.24
N PRO A 488 -4.52 -27.98 -26.65
CA PRO A 488 -5.22 -28.97 -25.83
C PRO A 488 -4.48 -29.22 -24.50
N GLY A 489 -5.24 -29.58 -23.48
CA GLY A 489 -4.67 -30.03 -22.22
C GLY A 489 -3.97 -31.38 -22.36
N LYS A 490 -2.96 -31.64 -21.55
CA LYS A 490 -2.21 -32.89 -21.56
C LYS A 490 -2.19 -33.56 -20.19
N GLN A 491 -2.30 -34.88 -20.22
CA GLN A 491 -2.12 -35.77 -19.08
C GLN A 491 -1.05 -36.80 -19.43
N ARG A 492 0.02 -36.87 -18.65
CA ARG A 492 1.19 -37.71 -18.93
C ARG A 492 1.75 -37.54 -20.35
N GLY A 493 1.77 -36.27 -20.82
CA GLY A 493 2.25 -35.92 -22.16
C GLY A 493 1.31 -36.24 -23.33
N VAL A 494 0.12 -36.84 -23.08
CA VAL A 494 -0.88 -37.17 -24.11
C VAL A 494 -2.02 -36.13 -24.05
N ALA A 495 -2.44 -35.62 -25.22
CA ALA A 495 -3.58 -34.71 -25.33
C ALA A 495 -4.88 -35.42 -24.93
N VAL A 496 -5.64 -34.78 -24.05
CA VAL A 496 -6.89 -35.30 -23.48
C VAL A 496 -8.03 -34.30 -23.60
N ASP A 497 -9.28 -34.80 -23.52
CA ASP A 497 -10.46 -33.93 -23.49
C ASP A 497 -10.61 -33.33 -22.11
N VAL A 498 -10.69 -31.97 -22.01
CA VAL A 498 -10.71 -31.26 -20.74
C VAL A 498 -11.97 -30.41 -20.60
N PHE A 499 -12.63 -30.55 -19.45
CA PHE A 499 -13.79 -29.74 -19.08
C PHE A 499 -13.34 -28.33 -18.65
N TYR A 500 -13.92 -27.30 -19.23
CA TYR A 500 -13.58 -25.91 -18.95
C TYR A 500 -14.83 -25.08 -18.66
N THR A 501 -14.69 -24.05 -17.81
CA THR A 501 -15.80 -23.19 -17.43
C THR A 501 -15.38 -21.72 -17.54
N LEU A 502 -16.19 -20.90 -18.20
CA LEU A 502 -15.94 -19.48 -18.38
C LEU A 502 -17.11 -18.64 -17.85
N PRO A 503 -16.83 -17.65 -17.01
CA PRO A 503 -17.79 -16.63 -16.59
C PRO A 503 -17.85 -15.49 -17.61
N ILE A 504 -19.04 -15.11 -18.05
CA ILE A 504 -19.32 -13.98 -18.96
C ILE A 504 -20.16 -12.98 -18.20
N GLU A 505 -19.61 -11.80 -17.95
CA GLU A 505 -20.28 -10.75 -17.19
C GLU A 505 -20.90 -9.72 -18.14
N PHE A 506 -22.22 -9.53 -18.03
CA PHE A 506 -22.98 -8.51 -18.75
C PHE A 506 -23.26 -7.34 -17.82
N ARG A 507 -22.67 -6.16 -18.13
CA ARG A 507 -22.94 -4.90 -17.44
C ARG A 507 -23.42 -3.85 -18.43
N LEU A 508 -24.41 -3.06 -18.03
CA LEU A 508 -24.82 -1.87 -18.77
C LEU A 508 -23.85 -0.73 -18.42
N GLN A 509 -23.24 -0.12 -19.42
CA GLN A 509 -22.56 1.16 -19.22
C GLN A 509 -23.62 2.24 -19.08
N SER A 510 -23.63 2.97 -17.97
CA SER A 510 -24.31 4.26 -17.89
C SER A 510 -23.62 5.24 -18.83
N ASP A 511 -24.36 5.99 -19.63
CA ASP A 511 -23.90 6.99 -20.60
C ASP A 511 -23.04 8.07 -19.92
N ALA A 512 -21.73 7.80 -19.78
CA ALA A 512 -20.69 8.78 -19.47
C ALA A 512 -19.34 8.18 -19.85
N GLU A 513 -19.01 8.28 -21.13
CA GLU A 513 -17.67 8.45 -21.73
C GLU A 513 -17.66 7.96 -23.17
N THR A 514 -18.10 8.87 -24.05
CA THR A 514 -17.78 8.77 -25.48
C THR A 514 -16.42 9.45 -25.67
N PRO A 515 -15.34 8.76 -26.08
CA PRO A 515 -14.15 9.45 -26.55
C PRO A 515 -14.48 10.06 -27.91
N ALA A 516 -14.44 11.39 -27.99
CA ALA A 516 -14.55 12.15 -29.21
C ALA A 516 -13.43 11.74 -30.17
N VAL A 517 -13.80 11.08 -31.25
CA VAL A 517 -12.95 10.89 -32.42
C VAL A 517 -12.87 12.23 -33.13
N SER A 518 -11.77 12.96 -32.93
CA SER A 518 -11.45 14.13 -33.75
C SER A 518 -10.95 13.65 -35.13
N GLY A 519 -11.85 13.56 -36.07
CA GLY A 519 -11.50 13.52 -37.50
C GLY A 519 -11.07 14.91 -37.96
N LYS A 520 -9.79 15.12 -38.20
CA LYS A 520 -9.32 16.17 -39.07
C LYS A 520 -9.54 15.71 -40.49
N ALA A 521 -10.44 16.36 -41.19
CA ALA A 521 -10.46 16.38 -42.63
C ALA A 521 -9.66 17.61 -43.08
N ASP A 522 -8.58 17.36 -43.80
CA ASP A 522 -7.89 18.35 -44.64
C ASP A 522 -8.84 18.77 -45.75
N GLU A 523 -9.03 20.08 -45.96
CA GLU A 523 -9.37 20.62 -47.27
C GLU A 523 -8.69 21.97 -47.47
N GLN A 524 -7.90 21.98 -48.51
CA GLN A 524 -7.25 23.14 -49.11
C GLN A 524 -8.30 24.13 -49.69
N VAL A 525 -8.13 25.40 -49.51
CA VAL A 525 -7.91 26.45 -50.53
C VAL A 525 -7.33 27.68 -49.83
#